data_bb1301c67f5f10fa775aa60f4f52be54
#
_entry.id   bb1301c67f5f10fa775aa60f4f52be54
#
_cell.length_a   1.000
_cell.length_b   1.000
_cell.length_c   1.000
_cell.angle_alpha   90.00
_cell.angle_beta   90.00
_cell.angle_gamma   90.00
#
_symmetry.space_group_name_H-M   'P 1'
#
loop_
_entity.id
_entity.type
_entity.pdbx_description
1 polymer ?
#
loop_
_entity_poly.entity_id
_entity_poly.type
_entity_poly.pdbx_seq_one_letter_code
_entity_poly.pdbx_strand_id
1 'polypeptide(L)'
;GGEAMTAVESGRTGHTIISTLHANSATDAFNRILSMCVSTGVRISEIKLLDFILEAMPIILFKRQLRDGRRVYDEIFEATGIENGRVVGRTLYKYEIEDNIYDDKKRLIKVIGKHCRVERMSDELLSRLRYGGASNEMLEPFINNRGGCGCK
;
A
#
# COMPACT_ATOMS: atom_id res chain seq x y z
N GLY A 1 -5.65 17.31 10.38
CA GLY A 1 -5.75 16.28 11.44
C GLY A 1 -7.14 15.71 11.55
N GLY A 2 -8.19 16.53 11.71
CA GLY A 2 -9.57 16.07 11.89
C GLY A 2 -10.10 15.20 10.76
N GLU A 3 -9.75 15.51 9.53
CA GLU A 3 -10.15 14.75 8.34
C GLU A 3 -9.61 13.31 8.35
N ALA A 4 -8.38 13.10 8.83
CA ALA A 4 -7.80 11.76 8.91
C ALA A 4 -8.56 10.88 9.91
N MET A 5 -8.90 11.42 11.08
CA MET A 5 -9.67 10.68 12.08
C MET A 5 -11.08 10.35 11.60
N THR A 6 -11.76 11.33 10.96
CA THR A 6 -13.09 11.12 10.36
C THR A 6 -13.04 10.03 9.27
N ALA A 7 -12.01 10.03 8.43
CA ALA A 7 -11.83 8.97 7.41
C ALA A 7 -11.66 7.60 8.06
N VAL A 8 -10.82 7.48 9.09
CA VAL A 8 -10.62 6.21 9.83
C VAL A 8 -11.94 5.72 10.44
N GLU A 9 -12.69 6.58 11.11
CA GLU A 9 -13.99 6.22 11.71
C GLU A 9 -15.00 5.80 10.65
N SER A 10 -15.09 6.52 9.53
CA SER A 10 -15.98 6.15 8.42
C SER A 10 -15.62 4.79 7.82
N GLY A 11 -14.32 4.50 7.61
CA GLY A 11 -13.88 3.19 7.10
C GLY A 11 -14.24 2.03 8.02
N ARG A 12 -14.16 2.24 9.35
CA ARG A 12 -14.54 1.24 10.34
C ARG A 12 -16.06 0.99 10.43
N THR A 13 -16.86 1.95 10.05
CA THR A 13 -18.34 1.82 10.00
C THR A 13 -18.85 1.26 8.67
N GLY A 14 -17.96 0.73 7.82
CA GLY A 14 -18.32 0.02 6.58
C GLY A 14 -18.34 0.89 5.33
N HIS A 15 -17.95 2.16 5.42
CA HIS A 15 -17.83 3.00 4.23
C HIS A 15 -16.53 2.71 3.48
N THR A 16 -16.60 2.67 2.15
CA THR A 16 -15.40 2.58 1.33
C THR A 16 -14.65 3.91 1.36
N ILE A 17 -13.39 3.89 1.79
CA ILE A 17 -12.54 5.07 1.88
C ILE A 17 -11.42 4.98 0.86
N ILE A 18 -11.26 6.05 0.09
CA ILE A 18 -10.09 6.29 -0.76
C ILE A 18 -9.56 7.68 -0.42
N SER A 19 -8.29 7.76 -0.07
CA SER A 19 -7.61 9.01 0.25
C SER A 19 -6.21 9.04 -0.31
N THR A 20 -5.60 10.22 -0.37
CA THR A 20 -4.23 10.40 -0.81
C THR A 20 -3.43 11.16 0.25
N LEU A 21 -2.17 10.76 0.42
CA LEU A 21 -1.24 11.45 1.31
C LEU A 21 0.19 11.33 0.78
N HIS A 22 1.07 12.20 1.26
CA HIS A 22 2.50 12.12 0.96
C HIS A 22 3.19 11.27 2.03
N ALA A 23 3.96 10.26 1.59
CA ALA A 23 4.77 9.40 2.45
C ALA A 23 6.04 8.96 1.72
N ASN A 24 7.05 8.48 2.45
CA ASN A 24 8.31 8.04 1.86
C ASN A 24 8.28 6.54 1.45
N SER A 25 7.35 5.77 2.00
CA SER A 25 7.12 4.36 1.69
C SER A 25 5.66 3.98 1.97
N ALA A 26 5.24 2.78 1.57
CA ALA A 26 3.92 2.26 1.88
C ALA A 26 3.70 2.13 3.41
N THR A 27 4.68 1.61 4.14
CA THR A 27 4.61 1.48 5.61
C THR A 27 4.66 2.83 6.32
N ASP A 28 5.42 3.82 5.80
CA ASP A 28 5.48 5.17 6.36
C ASP A 28 4.13 5.90 6.25
N ALA A 29 3.30 5.52 5.27
CA ALA A 29 1.96 6.06 5.13
C ALA A 29 1.09 5.84 6.38
N PHE A 30 1.19 4.67 7.02
CA PHE A 30 0.46 4.37 8.26
C PHE A 30 0.92 5.25 9.42
N ASN A 31 2.24 5.44 9.59
CA ASN A 31 2.79 6.32 10.61
C ASN A 31 2.33 7.77 10.41
N ARG A 32 2.22 8.19 9.17
CA ARG A 32 1.77 9.54 8.84
C ARG A 32 0.28 9.73 9.15
N ILE A 33 -0.57 8.74 8.81
CA ILE A 33 -1.99 8.75 9.19
C ILE A 33 -2.12 8.76 10.72
N LEU A 34 -1.36 7.92 11.43
CA LEU A 34 -1.32 7.90 12.89
C LEU A 34 -1.00 9.29 13.46
N SER A 35 0.09 9.91 12.98
CA SER A 35 0.49 11.24 13.43
C SER A 35 -0.59 12.30 13.19
N MET A 36 -1.28 12.22 12.06
CA MET A 36 -2.40 13.11 11.75
C MET A 36 -3.58 12.90 12.68
N CYS A 37 -3.89 11.66 13.06
CA CYS A 37 -4.96 11.34 14.00
C CYS A 37 -4.58 11.78 15.44
N VAL A 38 -3.36 11.50 15.89
CA VAL A 38 -2.87 11.91 17.22
C VAL A 38 -2.91 13.43 17.38
N SER A 39 -2.60 14.18 16.32
CA SER A 39 -2.63 15.65 16.35
C SER A 39 -4.01 16.26 16.65
N THR A 40 -5.09 15.47 16.58
CA THR A 40 -6.44 15.93 16.96
C THR A 40 -6.69 15.93 18.47
N GLY A 41 -5.74 15.46 19.28
CA GLY A 41 -5.88 15.35 20.73
C GLY A 41 -6.77 14.18 21.17
N VAL A 42 -6.97 13.19 20.30
CA VAL A 42 -7.74 11.98 20.63
C VAL A 42 -7.07 11.21 21.79
N ARG A 43 -7.87 10.79 22.77
CA ARG A 43 -7.41 10.07 23.95
C ARG A 43 -7.48 8.56 23.75
N ILE A 44 -6.79 8.07 22.73
CA ILE A 44 -6.68 6.63 22.39
C ILE A 44 -5.20 6.31 22.32
N SER A 45 -4.78 5.13 22.78
CA SER A 45 -3.38 4.72 22.63
C SER A 45 -2.99 4.60 21.16
N GLU A 46 -1.74 4.92 20.82
CA GLU A 46 -1.24 4.86 19.43
C GLU A 46 -1.41 3.48 18.81
N ILE A 47 -1.17 2.40 19.59
CA ILE A 47 -1.35 1.02 19.11
C ILE A 47 -2.82 0.78 18.74
N LYS A 48 -3.76 1.21 19.59
CA LYS A 48 -5.18 1.05 19.30
C LYS A 48 -5.63 1.89 18.11
N LEU A 49 -5.03 3.06 17.94
CA LEU A 49 -5.31 3.92 16.80
C LEU A 49 -4.75 3.33 15.51
N LEU A 50 -3.57 2.69 15.56
CA LEU A 50 -3.04 1.91 14.42
C LEU A 50 -3.98 0.75 14.05
N ASP A 51 -4.51 -0.02 15.01
CA ASP A 51 -5.52 -1.06 14.73
C ASP A 51 -6.69 -0.47 13.94
N PHE A 52 -7.21 0.67 14.36
CA PHE A 52 -8.32 1.34 13.68
C PHE A 52 -7.97 1.76 12.25
N ILE A 53 -6.73 2.24 12.04
CA ILE A 53 -6.24 2.62 10.72
C ILE A 53 -6.13 1.39 9.81
N LEU A 54 -5.60 0.28 10.31
CA LEU A 54 -5.48 -0.96 9.54
C LEU A 54 -6.86 -1.55 9.18
N GLU A 55 -7.80 -1.51 10.11
CA GLU A 55 -9.17 -1.94 9.88
C GLU A 55 -9.85 -1.12 8.77
N ALA A 56 -9.66 0.20 8.80
CA ALA A 56 -10.25 1.12 7.83
C ALA A 56 -9.58 1.08 6.46
N MET A 57 -8.25 1.04 6.42
CA MET A 57 -7.43 1.24 5.22
C MET A 57 -6.27 0.23 5.17
N PRO A 58 -6.55 -1.08 4.95
CA PRO A 58 -5.50 -2.11 4.97
C PRO A 58 -4.56 -2.07 3.75
N ILE A 59 -4.93 -1.39 2.67
CA ILE A 59 -4.17 -1.37 1.41
C ILE A 59 -3.57 0.02 1.15
N ILE A 60 -2.29 0.05 0.86
CA ILE A 60 -1.57 1.23 0.37
C ILE A 60 -1.09 1.01 -1.07
N LEU A 61 -1.47 1.91 -1.94
CA LEU A 61 -0.93 2.03 -3.29
C LEU A 61 0.17 3.10 -3.28
N PHE A 62 1.41 2.69 -3.09
CA PHE A 62 2.53 3.63 -3.02
C PHE A 62 3.00 4.01 -4.42
N LYS A 63 2.98 5.30 -4.72
CA LYS A 63 3.34 5.86 -6.03
C LYS A 63 4.67 6.62 -5.94
N ARG A 64 5.58 6.34 -6.85
CA ARG A 64 6.90 6.98 -6.94
C ARG A 64 7.10 7.66 -8.29
N GLN A 65 7.80 8.78 -8.29
CA GLN A 65 8.31 9.37 -9.51
C GLN A 65 9.72 8.80 -9.79
N LEU A 66 9.88 8.22 -10.97
CA LEU A 66 11.17 7.74 -11.46
C LEU A 66 12.06 8.93 -11.89
N ARG A 67 13.35 8.67 -12.03
CA ARG A 67 14.31 9.71 -12.45
C ARG A 67 14.12 10.19 -13.88
N ASP A 68 13.43 9.43 -14.73
CA ASP A 68 13.02 9.83 -16.08
C ASP A 68 11.73 10.65 -16.11
N GLY A 69 11.19 11.02 -14.94
CA GLY A 69 10.01 11.85 -14.76
C GLY A 69 8.68 11.09 -14.73
N ARG A 70 8.64 9.83 -15.16
CA ARG A 70 7.42 9.01 -15.10
C ARG A 70 7.03 8.69 -13.66
N ARG A 71 5.72 8.52 -13.44
CA ARG A 71 5.18 8.08 -12.16
C ARG A 71 4.66 6.65 -12.30
N VAL A 72 5.10 5.78 -11.41
CA VAL A 72 4.69 4.37 -11.36
C VAL A 72 4.11 4.04 -9.99
N TYR A 73 3.27 3.02 -9.90
CA TYR A 73 2.96 2.40 -8.63
C TYR A 73 4.17 1.53 -8.24
N ASP A 74 4.95 2.03 -7.28
CA ASP A 74 6.19 1.38 -6.84
C ASP A 74 5.89 0.14 -6.01
N GLU A 75 4.81 0.20 -5.21
CA GLU A 75 4.42 -0.89 -4.33
C GLU A 75 2.90 -0.90 -4.09
N ILE A 76 2.33 -2.10 -4.06
CA ILE A 76 1.01 -2.37 -3.48
C ILE A 76 1.24 -3.18 -2.22
N PHE A 77 0.93 -2.58 -1.07
CA PHE A 77 1.18 -3.16 0.24
C PHE A 77 -0.13 -3.42 0.97
N GLU A 78 -0.26 -4.63 1.54
CA GLU A 78 -1.34 -5.03 2.43
C GLU A 78 -0.82 -5.05 3.87
N ALA A 79 -1.40 -4.24 4.75
CA ALA A 79 -1.14 -4.33 6.19
C ALA A 79 -1.90 -5.52 6.77
N THR A 80 -1.21 -6.39 7.51
CA THR A 80 -1.80 -7.59 8.12
C THR A 80 -1.76 -7.60 9.64
N GLY A 81 -1.08 -6.62 10.25
CA GLY A 81 -1.00 -6.52 11.71
C GLY A 81 0.00 -5.49 12.21
N ILE A 82 0.21 -5.53 13.53
CA ILE A 82 1.15 -4.66 14.23
C ILE A 82 2.08 -5.54 15.06
N GLU A 83 3.38 -5.38 14.87
CA GLU A 83 4.43 -6.04 15.66
C GLU A 83 5.40 -4.99 16.22
N ASN A 84 5.66 -5.05 17.52
CA ASN A 84 6.54 -4.10 18.21
C ASN A 84 6.19 -2.61 17.94
N GLY A 85 4.88 -2.29 17.84
CA GLY A 85 4.39 -0.94 17.56
C GLY A 85 4.56 -0.48 16.10
N ARG A 86 4.90 -1.40 15.18
CA ARG A 86 5.07 -1.11 13.76
C ARG A 86 4.09 -1.93 12.92
N VAL A 87 3.59 -1.33 11.85
CA VAL A 87 2.75 -2.04 10.89
C VAL A 87 3.59 -3.07 10.14
N VAL A 88 3.10 -4.30 10.13
CA VAL A 88 3.62 -5.41 9.32
C VAL A 88 2.62 -5.82 8.27
N GLY A 89 3.09 -6.43 7.19
CA GLY A 89 2.20 -6.80 6.10
C GLY A 89 2.92 -7.49 4.95
N ARG A 90 2.28 -7.46 3.79
CA ARG A 90 2.72 -8.14 2.57
C ARG A 90 2.86 -7.15 1.44
N THR A 91 3.94 -7.26 0.68
CA THR A 91 4.07 -6.61 -0.61
C THR A 91 3.41 -7.47 -1.67
N LEU A 92 2.25 -7.06 -2.16
CA LEU A 92 1.51 -7.80 -3.19
C LEU A 92 2.16 -7.64 -4.57
N TYR A 93 2.51 -6.39 -4.91
CA TYR A 93 3.19 -6.02 -6.16
C TYR A 93 4.29 -5.02 -5.88
N LYS A 94 5.36 -5.10 -6.67
CA LYS A 94 6.46 -4.13 -6.66
C LYS A 94 6.89 -3.78 -8.08
N TYR A 95 7.29 -2.52 -8.30
CA TYR A 95 7.94 -2.12 -9.53
C TYR A 95 9.45 -2.40 -9.43
N GLU A 96 9.95 -3.29 -10.25
CA GLU A 96 11.37 -3.65 -10.32
C GLU A 96 12.02 -2.94 -11.49
N ILE A 97 13.09 -2.19 -11.20
CA ILE A 97 13.92 -1.55 -12.22
C ILE A 97 14.87 -2.60 -12.78
N GLU A 98 14.80 -2.82 -14.10
CA GLU A 98 15.64 -3.78 -14.82
C GLU A 98 16.87 -3.09 -15.42
N ASP A 99 16.72 -1.83 -15.89
CA ASP A 99 17.81 -1.11 -16.52
C ASP A 99 17.58 0.40 -16.51
N ASN A 100 18.66 1.16 -16.69
CA ASN A 100 18.67 2.60 -16.84
C ASN A 100 19.42 2.98 -18.13
N ILE A 101 18.73 3.60 -19.08
CA ILE A 101 19.29 4.00 -20.37
C ILE A 101 19.78 5.43 -20.28
N TYR A 102 21.03 5.65 -20.74
CA TYR A 102 21.69 6.94 -20.76
C TYR A 102 22.03 7.37 -22.19
N ASP A 103 22.10 8.70 -22.42
CA ASP A 103 22.61 9.26 -23.68
C ASP A 103 24.15 9.28 -23.70
N ASP A 104 24.71 9.70 -24.86
CA ASP A 104 26.16 9.83 -25.05
C ASP A 104 26.82 10.83 -24.07
N LYS A 105 26.02 11.72 -23.46
CA LYS A 105 26.44 12.70 -22.43
C LYS A 105 26.22 12.19 -21.00
N LYS A 106 25.95 10.90 -20.82
CA LYS A 106 25.65 10.25 -19.53
C LYS A 106 24.44 10.84 -18.80
N ARG A 107 23.46 11.38 -19.50
CA ARG A 107 22.19 11.82 -18.92
C ARG A 107 21.17 10.69 -19.02
N LEU A 108 20.47 10.41 -17.94
CA LEU A 108 19.42 9.39 -17.91
C LEU A 108 18.28 9.76 -18.87
N ILE A 109 18.00 8.89 -19.84
CA ILE A 109 16.91 9.06 -20.81
C ILE A 109 15.67 8.30 -20.35
N LYS A 110 15.84 7.06 -19.88
CA LYS A 110 14.71 6.17 -19.57
C LYS A 110 15.09 5.18 -18.49
N VAL A 111 14.14 4.93 -17.60
CA VAL A 111 14.18 3.81 -16.65
C VAL A 111 13.35 2.66 -17.23
N ILE A 112 13.91 1.47 -17.35
CA ILE A 112 13.21 0.25 -17.77
C ILE A 112 12.89 -0.55 -16.54
N GLY A 113 11.66 -1.03 -16.44
CA GLY A 113 11.23 -1.88 -15.34
C GLY A 113 9.81 -2.39 -15.58
N LYS A 114 9.39 -3.28 -14.71
CA LYS A 114 8.06 -3.92 -14.78
C LYS A 114 7.47 -4.10 -13.39
N HIS A 115 6.14 -4.29 -13.34
CA HIS A 115 5.45 -4.67 -12.12
C HIS A 115 5.56 -6.18 -11.92
N CYS A 116 6.10 -6.57 -10.78
CA CYS A 116 6.24 -7.96 -10.39
C CYS A 116 5.28 -8.26 -9.25
N ARG A 117 4.62 -9.41 -9.32
CA ARG A 117 3.90 -9.95 -8.18
C ARG A 117 4.91 -10.52 -7.20
N VAL A 118 4.80 -10.17 -5.91
CA VAL A 118 5.69 -10.61 -4.85
C VAL A 118 5.00 -11.64 -3.98
N GLU A 119 3.88 -11.28 -3.37
CA GLU A 119 3.14 -12.15 -2.45
C GLU A 119 1.66 -12.22 -2.82
N ARG A 120 1.00 -13.27 -2.34
CA ARG A 120 -0.46 -13.38 -2.42
C ARG A 120 -1.13 -12.48 -1.38
N MET A 121 -2.34 -12.05 -1.68
CA MET A 121 -3.22 -11.38 -0.72
C MET A 121 -3.58 -12.31 0.45
N SER A 122 -3.80 -11.77 1.63
CA SER A 122 -4.26 -12.54 2.79
C SER A 122 -5.65 -13.13 2.58
N ASP A 123 -5.94 -14.26 3.24
CA ASP A 123 -7.26 -14.89 3.17
C ASP A 123 -8.34 -14.00 3.79
N GLU A 124 -7.98 -13.18 4.78
CA GLU A 124 -8.87 -12.21 5.41
C GLU A 124 -9.31 -11.13 4.42
N LEU A 125 -8.36 -10.51 3.71
CA LEU A 125 -8.69 -9.48 2.73
C LEU A 125 -9.43 -10.07 1.52
N LEU A 126 -9.06 -11.27 1.05
CA LEU A 126 -9.80 -11.99 0.00
C LEU A 126 -11.26 -12.24 0.41
N SER A 127 -11.47 -12.63 1.66
CA SER A 127 -12.81 -12.82 2.21
C SER A 127 -13.61 -11.51 2.22
N ARG A 128 -13.03 -10.41 2.72
CA ARG A 128 -13.65 -9.07 2.70
C ARG A 128 -14.07 -8.65 1.29
N LEU A 129 -13.17 -8.84 0.31
CA LEU A 129 -13.45 -8.48 -1.09
C LEU A 129 -14.58 -9.31 -1.68
N ARG A 130 -14.65 -10.63 -1.37
CA ARG A 130 -15.77 -11.49 -1.78
C ARG A 130 -17.09 -11.04 -1.18
N TYR A 131 -17.11 -10.71 0.11
CA TYR A 131 -18.31 -10.14 0.75
C TYR A 131 -18.71 -8.80 0.12
N GLY A 132 -17.75 -8.00 -0.34
CA GLY A 132 -17.97 -6.78 -1.12
C GLY A 132 -18.38 -7.00 -2.58
N GLY A 133 -18.54 -8.27 -3.02
CA GLY A 133 -19.00 -8.61 -4.37
C GLY A 133 -17.91 -8.85 -5.40
N ALA A 134 -16.64 -8.93 -5.01
CA ALA A 134 -15.56 -9.27 -5.94
C ALA A 134 -15.70 -10.70 -6.47
N SER A 135 -15.66 -10.87 -7.80
CA SER A 135 -15.71 -12.19 -8.43
C SER A 135 -14.37 -12.94 -8.29
N ASN A 136 -14.41 -14.28 -8.44
CA ASN A 136 -13.19 -15.08 -8.46
C ASN A 136 -12.24 -14.67 -9.60
N GLU A 137 -12.76 -14.27 -10.74
CA GLU A 137 -11.99 -13.75 -11.87
C GLU A 137 -11.19 -12.49 -11.50
N MET A 138 -11.83 -11.54 -10.79
CA MET A 138 -11.16 -10.33 -10.27
C MET A 138 -10.08 -10.66 -9.27
N LEU A 139 -10.28 -11.69 -8.45
CA LEU A 139 -9.37 -12.06 -7.37
C LEU A 139 -8.25 -13.02 -7.82
N GLU A 140 -8.41 -13.71 -8.96
CA GLU A 140 -7.42 -14.67 -9.47
C GLU A 140 -5.98 -14.12 -9.47
N PRO A 141 -5.74 -12.87 -9.92
CA PRO A 141 -4.40 -12.28 -9.88
C PRO A 141 -3.78 -12.18 -8.49
N PHE A 142 -4.55 -12.29 -7.41
CA PHE A 142 -4.12 -12.10 -6.03
C PHE A 142 -4.13 -13.39 -5.19
N ILE A 143 -4.74 -14.48 -5.68
CA ILE A 143 -4.91 -15.73 -4.95
C ILE A 143 -3.67 -16.62 -5.04
N ASN A 144 -3.05 -16.72 -6.21
CA ASN A 144 -1.99 -17.68 -6.46
C ASN A 144 -0.61 -17.06 -6.23
N ASN A 145 0.22 -17.76 -5.44
CA ASN A 145 1.67 -17.47 -5.32
C ASN A 145 2.43 -17.85 -6.61
N ARG A 146 1.95 -17.46 -7.76
CA ARG A 146 2.78 -17.53 -8.96
C ARG A 146 3.67 -16.29 -8.99
N GLY A 147 4.49 -16.14 -7.95
CA GLY A 147 5.65 -15.28 -7.91
C GLY A 147 6.57 -15.70 -9.04
N GLY A 148 6.49 -15.01 -10.11
CA GLY A 148 7.29 -15.21 -11.28
C GLY A 148 7.44 -13.91 -12.02
N CYS A 149 8.11 -12.96 -11.41
CA CYS A 149 9.02 -12.16 -12.19
C CYS A 149 10.16 -13.13 -12.51
N GLY A 150 10.17 -13.66 -13.75
CA GLY A 150 11.24 -14.53 -14.20
C GLY A 150 12.56 -13.76 -14.20
N CYS A 151 13.21 -13.70 -13.05
CA CYS A 151 14.63 -13.46 -12.94
C CYS A 151 15.27 -14.85 -13.04
N LYS A 152 15.69 -15.20 -14.26
CA LYS A 152 16.80 -16.11 -14.47
C LYS A 152 18.06 -15.28 -14.57
#